data_3fcaa0618bfdf1f7819bf19fba08c610
#
_entry.id   3fcaa0618bfdf1f7819bf19fba08c610
#
_cell.length_a   1.000
_cell.length_b   1.000
_cell.length_c   1.000
_cell.angle_alpha   90.00
_cell.angle_beta   90.00
_cell.angle_gamma   90.00
#
_symmetry.space_group_name_H-M   'P 1'
#
loop_
_entity.id
_entity.type
_entity.pdbx_description
1 polymer ?
#
loop_
_entity_poly.entity_id
_entity_poly.type
_entity_poly.pdbx_seq_one_letter_code
_entity_poly.pdbx_strand_id
1 'polypeptide(L)'
;MSNILEVKNVFKQYGDYTALNKVSLSVPQGSIYGLLGPNGAGKTSLIRIINQITMPDSGEIILDGAVLKPEDVQYIGYMPEERGLYKSMKVGEQCLYLAQLKGLSKHDAKTQLDYWFDRLEIQGWWNKKIQELSKGMAQKIQFVVTVLHKPKLLILDEPFSGFDPVNANLIKDEIIELNKQGTSVIFSTHRMESVEEMCDHIALIHKSNKLIEGKLTDVKKQFRTNSYEVGILSDNIEGLMYDLSQKFTLTQTDFKSLNDELKLEINLGNATPNELLNTLILRGQVTHFMEKIPSVNDIFIKTVTE
;
A
#
# COMPACT_ATOMS: atom_id res chain seq x y z
N MET A 1 16.24 0.89 -13.62
CA MET A 1 15.19 -0.15 -13.60
C MET A 1 14.17 0.23 -14.65
N SER A 2 13.60 -0.74 -15.37
CA SER A 2 12.50 -0.48 -16.30
C SER A 2 11.19 -0.26 -15.54
N ASN A 3 10.27 0.50 -16.10
CA ASN A 3 8.94 0.70 -15.56
C ASN A 3 7.97 -0.25 -16.25
N ILE A 4 7.10 -0.89 -15.46
CA ILE A 4 5.99 -1.67 -16.01
C ILE A 4 4.85 -0.76 -16.45
N LEU A 5 4.64 0.36 -15.74
CA LEU A 5 3.60 1.32 -16.05
C LEU A 5 4.15 2.75 -15.93
N GLU A 6 3.84 3.58 -16.92
CA GLU A 6 4.06 5.01 -16.86
C GLU A 6 2.77 5.76 -17.16
N VAL A 7 2.43 6.68 -16.30
CA VAL A 7 1.32 7.62 -16.47
C VAL A 7 1.91 8.96 -16.82
N LYS A 8 1.55 9.56 -17.95
CA LYS A 8 2.13 10.81 -18.43
C LYS A 8 1.07 11.89 -18.60
N ASN A 9 1.12 12.88 -17.72
CA ASN A 9 0.26 14.08 -17.73
C ASN A 9 -1.24 13.76 -17.91
N VAL A 10 -1.71 12.70 -17.26
CA VAL A 10 -3.10 12.28 -17.38
C VAL A 10 -4.01 13.28 -16.70
N PHE A 11 -4.93 13.84 -17.50
CA PHE A 11 -5.99 14.75 -17.08
C PHE A 11 -7.35 14.06 -17.26
N LYS A 12 -8.23 14.23 -16.25
CA LYS A 12 -9.60 13.72 -16.30
C LYS A 12 -10.57 14.63 -15.56
N GLN A 13 -11.64 14.99 -16.24
CA GLN A 13 -12.73 15.81 -15.69
C GLN A 13 -14.08 15.11 -15.87
N TYR A 14 -14.95 15.26 -14.90
CA TYR A 14 -16.34 14.79 -14.93
C TYR A 14 -17.27 15.99 -14.66
N GLY A 15 -17.87 16.54 -15.70
CA GLY A 15 -18.60 17.81 -15.59
C GLY A 15 -17.67 18.91 -15.07
N ASP A 16 -18.02 19.54 -13.95
CA ASP A 16 -17.21 20.59 -13.32
C ASP A 16 -16.14 20.05 -12.36
N TYR A 17 -16.12 18.74 -12.11
CA TYR A 17 -15.17 18.12 -11.17
C TYR A 17 -13.95 17.60 -11.90
N THR A 18 -12.76 18.14 -11.57
CA THR A 18 -11.48 17.63 -12.03
C THR A 18 -11.06 16.45 -11.12
N ALA A 19 -11.04 15.24 -11.68
CA ALA A 19 -10.64 14.05 -10.95
C ALA A 19 -9.12 13.79 -10.97
N LEU A 20 -8.44 14.17 -12.08
CA LEU A 20 -7.00 14.09 -12.24
C LEU A 20 -6.49 15.34 -12.96
N ASN A 21 -5.51 16.01 -12.36
CA ASN A 21 -4.91 17.22 -12.90
C ASN A 21 -3.47 16.96 -13.35
N LYS A 22 -3.30 16.52 -14.61
CA LYS A 22 -2.00 16.22 -15.24
C LYS A 22 -1.11 15.30 -14.38
N VAL A 23 -1.71 14.26 -13.83
CA VAL A 23 -1.01 13.31 -12.99
C VAL A 23 -0.01 12.51 -13.82
N SER A 24 1.23 12.45 -13.34
CA SER A 24 2.30 11.62 -13.91
C SER A 24 2.91 10.78 -12.81
N LEU A 25 3.09 9.46 -13.04
CA LEU A 25 3.76 8.54 -12.11
C LEU A 25 4.40 7.39 -12.88
N SER A 26 5.34 6.71 -12.22
CA SER A 26 6.09 5.59 -12.81
C SER A 26 6.16 4.43 -11.83
N VAL A 27 5.64 3.27 -12.24
CA VAL A 27 5.67 2.05 -11.44
C VAL A 27 6.85 1.18 -11.90
N PRO A 28 7.88 0.98 -11.06
CA PRO A 28 9.00 0.12 -11.40
C PRO A 28 8.55 -1.34 -11.57
N GLN A 29 9.16 -2.04 -12.53
CA GLN A 29 8.88 -3.45 -12.77
C GLN A 29 9.27 -4.30 -11.54
N GLY A 30 8.41 -5.24 -11.16
CA GLY A 30 8.62 -6.14 -10.01
C GLY A 30 8.52 -5.45 -8.65
N SER A 31 7.95 -4.25 -8.56
CA SER A 31 7.71 -3.55 -7.29
C SER A 31 6.28 -3.70 -6.80
N ILE A 32 6.09 -3.52 -5.49
CA ILE A 32 4.80 -3.24 -4.88
C ILE A 32 4.70 -1.72 -4.69
N TYR A 33 3.78 -1.10 -5.40
CA TYR A 33 3.61 0.35 -5.47
C TYR A 33 2.32 0.79 -4.79
N GLY A 34 2.44 1.58 -3.73
CA GLY A 34 1.32 2.16 -2.98
C GLY A 34 0.74 3.40 -3.66
N LEU A 35 -0.52 3.34 -4.08
CA LEU A 35 -1.27 4.51 -4.58
C LEU A 35 -2.13 5.06 -3.45
N LEU A 36 -1.68 6.15 -2.82
CA LEU A 36 -2.21 6.69 -1.59
C LEU A 36 -3.05 7.95 -1.81
N GLY A 37 -3.94 8.21 -0.87
CA GLY A 37 -4.73 9.44 -0.83
C GLY A 37 -6.11 9.21 -0.22
N PRO A 38 -6.81 10.28 0.20
CA PRO A 38 -8.16 10.17 0.76
C PRO A 38 -9.18 9.76 -0.30
N ASN A 39 -10.40 9.44 0.16
CA ASN A 39 -11.51 9.20 -0.74
C ASN A 39 -11.79 10.46 -1.58
N GLY A 40 -12.06 10.26 -2.88
CA GLY A 40 -12.24 11.36 -3.82
C GLY A 40 -10.94 12.03 -4.32
N ALA A 41 -9.76 11.57 -3.93
CA ALA A 41 -8.49 12.15 -4.39
C ALA A 41 -8.19 11.95 -5.88
N GLY A 42 -8.86 10.98 -6.54
CA GLY A 42 -8.64 10.63 -7.95
C GLY A 42 -8.08 9.22 -8.19
N LYS A 43 -7.72 8.47 -7.13
CA LYS A 43 -7.12 7.13 -7.25
C LYS A 43 -7.93 6.18 -8.13
N THR A 44 -9.23 6.01 -7.83
CA THR A 44 -10.11 5.12 -8.60
C THR A 44 -10.29 5.59 -10.04
N SER A 45 -10.29 6.91 -10.30
CA SER A 45 -10.33 7.46 -11.66
C SER A 45 -9.08 7.07 -12.44
N LEU A 46 -7.89 7.18 -11.82
CA LEU A 46 -6.63 6.74 -12.43
C LEU A 46 -6.63 5.24 -12.70
N ILE A 47 -7.03 4.43 -11.72
CA ILE A 47 -7.14 2.97 -11.85
C ILE A 47 -8.09 2.58 -13.01
N ARG A 48 -9.24 3.24 -13.15
CA ARG A 48 -10.19 3.00 -14.24
C ARG A 48 -9.59 3.35 -15.60
N ILE A 49 -8.75 4.40 -15.69
CA ILE A 49 -8.06 4.76 -16.92
C ILE A 49 -7.02 3.70 -17.28
N ILE A 50 -6.20 3.25 -16.33
CA ILE A 50 -5.21 2.18 -16.54
C ILE A 50 -5.90 0.89 -17.01
N ASN A 51 -7.08 0.58 -16.50
CA ASN A 51 -7.87 -0.58 -16.91
C ASN A 51 -8.72 -0.37 -18.17
N GLN A 52 -8.57 0.74 -18.90
CA GLN A 52 -9.34 1.08 -20.11
C GLN A 52 -10.87 1.09 -19.90
N ILE A 53 -11.33 1.26 -18.65
CA ILE A 53 -12.75 1.41 -18.31
C ILE A 53 -13.23 2.84 -18.63
N THR A 54 -12.33 3.80 -18.50
CA THR A 54 -12.58 5.23 -18.80
C THR A 54 -11.38 5.79 -19.54
N MET A 55 -11.61 6.60 -20.56
CA MET A 55 -10.54 7.28 -21.30
C MET A 55 -10.10 8.55 -20.57
N PRO A 56 -8.82 8.91 -20.57
CA PRO A 56 -8.36 10.23 -20.14
C PRO A 56 -8.84 11.31 -21.13
N ASP A 57 -8.98 12.54 -20.66
CA ASP A 57 -9.27 13.68 -21.55
C ASP A 57 -7.99 14.21 -22.22
N SER A 58 -6.83 14.01 -21.58
CA SER A 58 -5.51 14.21 -22.17
C SER A 58 -4.44 13.41 -21.39
N GLY A 59 -3.24 13.30 -21.97
CA GLY A 59 -2.15 12.48 -21.45
C GLY A 59 -2.20 11.06 -21.99
N GLU A 60 -1.26 10.23 -21.56
CA GLU A 60 -1.15 8.85 -22.05
C GLU A 60 -0.72 7.88 -20.93
N ILE A 61 -1.04 6.61 -21.13
CA ILE A 61 -0.58 5.50 -20.30
C ILE A 61 0.33 4.61 -21.15
N ILE A 62 1.48 4.25 -20.60
CA ILE A 62 2.42 3.32 -21.21
C ILE A 62 2.48 2.07 -20.33
N LEU A 63 2.28 0.90 -20.92
CA LEU A 63 2.41 -0.39 -20.28
C LEU A 63 3.54 -1.17 -20.94
N ASP A 64 4.52 -1.63 -20.15
CA ASP A 64 5.65 -2.44 -20.64
C ASP A 64 6.37 -1.80 -21.85
N GLY A 65 6.55 -0.47 -21.79
CA GLY A 65 7.24 0.33 -22.82
C GLY A 65 6.41 0.71 -24.05
N ALA A 66 5.14 0.32 -24.15
CA ALA A 66 4.25 0.67 -25.27
C ALA A 66 3.00 1.43 -24.78
N VAL A 67 2.46 2.31 -25.64
CA VAL A 67 1.20 3.01 -25.33
C VAL A 67 0.10 1.95 -25.12
N LEU A 68 -0.56 2.04 -23.98
CA LEU A 68 -1.60 1.10 -23.55
C LEU A 68 -2.78 1.07 -24.53
N LYS A 69 -3.12 -0.14 -24.97
CA LYS A 69 -4.25 -0.43 -25.86
C LYS A 69 -5.32 -1.25 -25.16
N PRO A 70 -6.56 -1.27 -25.66
CA PRO A 70 -7.63 -2.09 -25.07
C PRO A 70 -7.28 -3.58 -24.92
N GLU A 71 -6.49 -4.13 -25.87
CA GLU A 71 -6.07 -5.53 -25.85
C GLU A 71 -5.11 -5.86 -24.69
N ASP A 72 -4.37 -4.85 -24.22
CA ASP A 72 -3.34 -5.04 -23.20
C ASP A 72 -3.94 -5.30 -21.80
N VAL A 73 -5.25 -5.07 -21.60
CA VAL A 73 -5.94 -5.38 -20.34
C VAL A 73 -5.91 -6.88 -19.99
N GLN A 74 -5.59 -7.75 -20.96
CA GLN A 74 -5.34 -9.16 -20.69
C GLN A 74 -4.09 -9.40 -19.83
N TYR A 75 -3.13 -8.47 -19.81
CA TYR A 75 -1.92 -8.52 -18.99
C TYR A 75 -2.11 -7.87 -17.62
N ILE A 76 -3.28 -7.28 -17.37
CA ILE A 76 -3.63 -6.59 -16.13
C ILE A 76 -4.65 -7.40 -15.34
N GLY A 77 -4.34 -7.69 -14.08
CA GLY A 77 -5.29 -8.18 -13.11
C GLY A 77 -5.85 -6.99 -12.32
N TYR A 78 -7.16 -6.80 -12.35
CA TYR A 78 -7.81 -5.72 -11.60
C TYR A 78 -8.81 -6.26 -10.60
N MET A 79 -8.60 -5.95 -9.34
CA MET A 79 -9.51 -6.23 -8.24
C MET A 79 -10.10 -4.90 -7.74
N PRO A 80 -11.34 -4.58 -8.12
CA PRO A 80 -12.03 -3.37 -7.65
C PRO A 80 -12.47 -3.50 -6.19
N GLU A 81 -12.65 -2.37 -5.51
CA GLU A 81 -13.22 -2.30 -4.16
C GLU A 81 -14.63 -2.90 -4.10
N GLU A 82 -15.48 -2.57 -5.09
CA GLU A 82 -16.80 -3.15 -5.25
C GLU A 82 -16.72 -4.49 -5.98
N ARG A 83 -17.52 -5.46 -5.50
CA ARG A 83 -17.49 -6.81 -6.05
C ARG A 83 -18.19 -6.90 -7.40
N GLY A 84 -17.43 -7.26 -8.43
CA GLY A 84 -17.95 -7.53 -9.78
C GLY A 84 -18.45 -8.95 -10.01
N LEU A 85 -18.78 -9.71 -8.95
CA LEU A 85 -19.19 -11.11 -9.07
C LEU A 85 -20.71 -11.24 -9.31
N TYR A 86 -21.11 -12.13 -10.25
CA TYR A 86 -22.51 -12.41 -10.59
C TYR A 86 -23.16 -13.27 -9.51
N LYS A 87 -24.08 -12.69 -8.75
CA LYS A 87 -24.67 -13.30 -7.53
C LYS A 87 -25.34 -14.65 -7.76
N SER A 88 -25.99 -14.86 -8.91
CA SER A 88 -26.74 -16.09 -9.26
C SER A 88 -25.87 -17.22 -9.80
N MET A 89 -24.63 -16.93 -10.25
CA MET A 89 -23.74 -17.95 -10.80
C MET A 89 -23.10 -18.79 -9.69
N LYS A 90 -22.78 -20.04 -10.01
CA LYS A 90 -21.91 -20.86 -9.16
C LYS A 90 -20.47 -20.39 -9.23
N VAL A 91 -19.74 -20.56 -8.13
CA VAL A 91 -18.34 -20.14 -8.00
C VAL A 91 -17.47 -20.71 -9.12
N GLY A 92 -17.50 -22.05 -9.33
CA GLY A 92 -16.70 -22.69 -10.37
C GLY A 92 -17.05 -22.24 -11.79
N GLU A 93 -18.34 -22.07 -12.09
CA GLU A 93 -18.81 -21.58 -13.40
C GLU A 93 -18.31 -20.16 -13.67
N GLN A 94 -18.43 -19.27 -12.67
CA GLN A 94 -17.99 -17.89 -12.80
C GLN A 94 -16.48 -17.77 -12.94
N CYS A 95 -15.72 -18.51 -12.14
CA CYS A 95 -14.27 -18.49 -12.22
C CYS A 95 -13.77 -18.96 -13.58
N LEU A 96 -14.34 -20.05 -14.13
CA LEU A 96 -14.02 -20.53 -15.47
C LEU A 96 -14.39 -19.49 -16.55
N TYR A 97 -15.57 -18.90 -16.44
CA TYR A 97 -16.03 -17.86 -17.38
C TYR A 97 -15.08 -16.65 -17.39
N LEU A 98 -14.74 -16.11 -16.22
CA LEU A 98 -13.84 -14.96 -16.11
C LEU A 98 -12.41 -15.27 -16.55
N ALA A 99 -11.91 -16.49 -16.28
CA ALA A 99 -10.62 -16.95 -16.78
C ALA A 99 -10.56 -17.00 -18.30
N GLN A 100 -11.62 -17.51 -18.94
CA GLN A 100 -11.72 -17.56 -20.40
C GLN A 100 -11.83 -16.16 -21.03
N LEU A 101 -12.51 -15.21 -20.39
CA LEU A 101 -12.52 -13.81 -20.82
C LEU A 101 -11.13 -13.16 -20.79
N LYS A 102 -10.24 -13.65 -19.93
CA LYS A 102 -8.82 -13.25 -19.86
C LYS A 102 -7.91 -14.05 -20.79
N GLY A 103 -8.49 -14.87 -21.70
CA GLY A 103 -7.77 -15.58 -22.74
C GLY A 103 -7.26 -16.98 -22.36
N LEU A 104 -7.56 -17.49 -21.16
CA LEU A 104 -7.16 -18.87 -20.82
C LEU A 104 -8.02 -19.89 -21.56
N SER A 105 -7.39 -21.00 -22.00
CA SER A 105 -8.14 -22.17 -22.42
C SER A 105 -8.94 -22.76 -21.25
N LYS A 106 -10.00 -23.53 -21.55
CA LYS A 106 -10.77 -24.19 -20.48
C LYS A 106 -9.91 -25.13 -19.63
N HIS A 107 -8.92 -25.77 -20.25
CA HIS A 107 -7.99 -26.68 -19.58
C HIS A 107 -7.06 -25.90 -18.63
N ASP A 108 -6.41 -24.85 -19.13
CA ASP A 108 -5.51 -24.03 -18.32
C ASP A 108 -6.25 -23.32 -17.18
N ALA A 109 -7.46 -22.80 -17.47
CA ALA A 109 -8.32 -22.21 -16.45
C ALA A 109 -8.63 -23.20 -15.33
N LYS A 110 -8.96 -24.47 -15.68
CA LYS A 110 -9.24 -25.50 -14.67
C LYS A 110 -8.01 -25.81 -13.83
N THR A 111 -6.84 -25.97 -14.45
CA THR A 111 -5.57 -26.22 -13.76
C THR A 111 -5.21 -25.10 -12.79
N GLN A 112 -5.36 -23.83 -13.22
CA GLN A 112 -5.10 -22.68 -12.34
C GLN A 112 -6.13 -22.59 -11.21
N LEU A 113 -7.40 -22.92 -11.46
CA LEU A 113 -8.43 -22.94 -10.43
C LEU A 113 -8.18 -24.03 -9.40
N ASP A 114 -7.80 -25.24 -9.81
CA ASP A 114 -7.47 -26.32 -8.88
C ASP A 114 -6.31 -25.90 -7.97
N TYR A 115 -5.25 -25.26 -8.53
CA TYR A 115 -4.14 -24.73 -7.75
C TYR A 115 -4.61 -23.68 -6.72
N TRP A 116 -5.38 -22.66 -7.12
CA TRP A 116 -5.80 -21.59 -6.21
C TRP A 116 -6.83 -22.06 -5.19
N PHE A 117 -7.70 -23.00 -5.55
CA PHE A 117 -8.69 -23.55 -4.64
C PHE A 117 -8.02 -24.37 -3.53
N ASP A 118 -7.00 -25.17 -3.87
CA ASP A 118 -6.19 -25.88 -2.89
C ASP A 118 -5.43 -24.90 -2.00
N ARG A 119 -4.75 -23.92 -2.58
CA ARG A 119 -3.91 -22.96 -1.85
C ARG A 119 -4.69 -22.10 -0.86
N LEU A 120 -5.92 -21.75 -1.18
CA LEU A 120 -6.79 -20.94 -0.30
C LEU A 120 -7.78 -21.77 0.53
N GLU A 121 -7.72 -23.12 0.43
CA GLU A 121 -8.58 -24.08 1.13
C GLU A 121 -10.07 -23.86 0.87
N ILE A 122 -10.43 -23.67 -0.42
CA ILE A 122 -11.80 -23.32 -0.83
C ILE A 122 -12.44 -24.32 -1.81
N GLN A 123 -11.93 -25.53 -1.92
CA GLN A 123 -12.42 -26.58 -2.85
C GLN A 123 -13.91 -26.86 -2.68
N GLY A 124 -14.40 -26.85 -1.43
CA GLY A 124 -15.81 -27.05 -1.10
C GLY A 124 -16.77 -25.96 -1.59
N TRP A 125 -16.24 -24.87 -2.19
CA TRP A 125 -17.10 -23.75 -2.62
C TRP A 125 -17.50 -23.85 -4.10
N TRP A 126 -16.95 -24.77 -4.87
CA TRP A 126 -17.13 -24.91 -6.31
C TRP A 126 -18.59 -24.84 -6.78
N ASN A 127 -19.48 -25.56 -6.08
CA ASN A 127 -20.90 -25.65 -6.44
C ASN A 127 -21.79 -24.63 -5.72
N LYS A 128 -21.26 -23.83 -4.78
CA LYS A 128 -22.01 -22.77 -4.11
C LYS A 128 -22.30 -21.63 -5.07
N LYS A 129 -23.46 -20.98 -4.92
CA LYS A 129 -23.74 -19.72 -5.61
C LYS A 129 -22.98 -18.57 -4.93
N ILE A 130 -22.58 -17.57 -5.68
CA ILE A 130 -21.88 -16.40 -5.15
C ILE A 130 -22.68 -15.70 -4.03
N GLN A 131 -24.00 -15.65 -4.15
CA GLN A 131 -24.86 -15.05 -3.12
C GLN A 131 -24.89 -15.82 -1.78
N GLU A 132 -24.44 -17.06 -1.75
CA GLU A 132 -24.35 -17.91 -0.55
C GLU A 132 -23.02 -17.70 0.21
N LEU A 133 -22.09 -16.94 -0.38
CA LEU A 133 -20.80 -16.67 0.21
C LEU A 133 -20.88 -15.50 1.21
N SER A 134 -20.12 -15.61 2.30
CA SER A 134 -19.87 -14.47 3.17
C SER A 134 -19.07 -13.39 2.46
N LYS A 135 -18.96 -12.21 3.04
CA LYS A 135 -18.18 -11.09 2.48
C LYS A 135 -16.72 -11.48 2.24
N GLY A 136 -16.06 -12.11 3.20
CA GLY A 136 -14.67 -12.55 3.07
C GLY A 136 -14.51 -13.69 2.06
N MET A 137 -15.47 -14.64 2.01
CA MET A 137 -15.45 -15.71 1.01
C MET A 137 -15.53 -15.15 -0.42
N ALA A 138 -16.45 -14.22 -0.67
CA ALA A 138 -16.59 -13.59 -1.99
C ALA A 138 -15.32 -12.79 -2.37
N GLN A 139 -14.66 -12.18 -1.39
CA GLN A 139 -13.39 -11.47 -1.60
C GLN A 139 -12.25 -12.42 -2.01
N LYS A 140 -12.16 -13.62 -1.40
CA LYS A 140 -11.21 -14.66 -1.83
C LYS A 140 -11.45 -15.07 -3.28
N ILE A 141 -12.72 -15.29 -3.67
CA ILE A 141 -13.04 -15.63 -5.07
C ILE A 141 -12.68 -14.49 -6.01
N GLN A 142 -12.94 -13.23 -5.61
CA GLN A 142 -12.56 -12.07 -6.42
C GLN A 142 -11.05 -11.97 -6.60
N PHE A 143 -10.27 -12.23 -5.55
CA PHE A 143 -8.81 -12.33 -5.66
C PHE A 143 -8.39 -13.43 -6.64
N VAL A 144 -8.92 -14.64 -6.50
CA VAL A 144 -8.61 -15.78 -7.39
C VAL A 144 -8.84 -15.41 -8.87
N VAL A 145 -10.03 -14.89 -9.21
CA VAL A 145 -10.33 -14.54 -10.60
C VAL A 145 -9.46 -13.39 -11.14
N THR A 146 -8.90 -12.57 -10.24
CA THR A 146 -8.01 -11.49 -10.62
C THR A 146 -6.61 -11.98 -10.98
N VAL A 147 -6.12 -13.05 -10.35
CA VAL A 147 -4.73 -13.54 -10.52
C VAL A 147 -4.59 -14.76 -11.42
N LEU A 148 -5.68 -15.44 -11.76
CA LEU A 148 -5.72 -16.70 -12.53
C LEU A 148 -4.91 -16.67 -13.83
N HIS A 149 -4.96 -15.57 -14.55
CA HIS A 149 -4.32 -15.41 -15.86
C HIS A 149 -2.86 -14.97 -15.79
N LYS A 150 -2.27 -14.98 -14.58
CA LYS A 150 -0.86 -14.60 -14.30
C LYS A 150 -0.51 -13.21 -14.87
N PRO A 151 -1.16 -12.15 -14.41
CA PRO A 151 -0.96 -10.81 -14.94
C PRO A 151 0.47 -10.32 -14.73
N LYS A 152 0.96 -9.49 -15.67
CA LYS A 152 2.23 -8.74 -15.49
C LYS A 152 2.08 -7.60 -14.49
N LEU A 153 0.89 -6.98 -14.46
CA LEU A 153 0.52 -5.90 -13.54
C LEU A 153 -0.75 -6.27 -12.80
N LEU A 154 -0.69 -6.29 -11.48
CA LEU A 154 -1.81 -6.54 -10.59
C LEU A 154 -2.23 -5.22 -9.93
N ILE A 155 -3.48 -4.81 -10.10
CA ILE A 155 -4.03 -3.59 -9.49
C ILE A 155 -5.09 -4.00 -8.47
N LEU A 156 -4.88 -3.63 -7.22
CA LEU A 156 -5.72 -3.97 -6.09
C LEU A 156 -6.28 -2.70 -5.44
N ASP A 157 -7.58 -2.48 -5.55
CA ASP A 157 -8.25 -1.32 -4.95
C ASP A 157 -8.92 -1.76 -3.64
N GLU A 158 -8.38 -1.31 -2.50
CA GLU A 158 -8.80 -1.67 -1.14
C GLU A 158 -8.92 -3.20 -0.90
N PRO A 159 -7.92 -4.03 -1.24
CA PRO A 159 -8.05 -5.47 -1.29
C PRO A 159 -8.39 -6.14 0.04
N PHE A 160 -8.06 -5.51 1.16
CA PHE A 160 -8.31 -6.06 2.50
C PHE A 160 -9.65 -5.62 3.09
N SER A 161 -10.45 -4.84 2.35
CA SER A 161 -11.79 -4.42 2.79
C SER A 161 -12.70 -5.63 2.94
N GLY A 162 -13.14 -5.89 4.17
CA GLY A 162 -14.10 -6.96 4.48
C GLY A 162 -13.51 -8.32 4.79
N PHE A 163 -12.20 -8.45 4.89
CA PHE A 163 -11.54 -9.57 5.53
C PHE A 163 -11.41 -9.35 7.04
N ASP A 164 -11.45 -10.45 7.79
CA ASP A 164 -10.89 -10.51 9.14
C ASP A 164 -9.34 -10.51 9.07
N PRO A 165 -8.64 -10.27 10.18
CA PRO A 165 -7.17 -10.17 10.18
C PRO A 165 -6.46 -11.42 9.65
N VAL A 166 -6.99 -12.63 9.90
CA VAL A 166 -6.35 -13.88 9.46
C VAL A 166 -6.42 -14.00 7.93
N ASN A 167 -7.60 -13.78 7.36
CA ASN A 167 -7.79 -13.83 5.92
C ASN A 167 -7.08 -12.66 5.19
N ALA A 168 -6.99 -11.48 5.82
CA ALA A 168 -6.23 -10.37 5.28
C ALA A 168 -4.73 -10.71 5.17
N ASN A 169 -4.14 -11.33 6.21
CA ASN A 169 -2.75 -11.78 6.18
C ASN A 169 -2.50 -12.86 5.11
N LEU A 170 -3.41 -13.83 4.97
CA LEU A 170 -3.32 -14.84 3.92
C LEU A 170 -3.23 -14.20 2.52
N ILE A 171 -4.13 -13.28 2.20
CA ILE A 171 -4.12 -12.59 0.89
C ILE A 171 -2.89 -11.71 0.72
N LYS A 172 -2.40 -11.07 1.79
CA LYS A 172 -1.16 -10.29 1.80
C LYS A 172 0.04 -11.17 1.43
N ASP A 173 0.16 -12.35 2.04
CA ASP A 173 1.24 -13.29 1.75
C ASP A 173 1.19 -13.76 0.28
N GLU A 174 -0.01 -14.00 -0.27
CA GLU A 174 -0.17 -14.35 -1.67
C GLU A 174 0.23 -13.22 -2.62
N ILE A 175 -0.08 -11.95 -2.29
CA ILE A 175 0.34 -10.80 -3.08
C ILE A 175 1.87 -10.68 -3.08
N ILE A 176 2.51 -10.85 -1.92
CA ILE A 176 3.97 -10.82 -1.80
C ILE A 176 4.61 -11.96 -2.61
N GLU A 177 4.02 -13.16 -2.58
CA GLU A 177 4.52 -14.31 -3.34
C GLU A 177 4.39 -14.10 -4.85
N LEU A 178 3.25 -13.56 -5.33
CA LEU A 178 3.08 -13.19 -6.74
C LEU A 178 4.11 -12.13 -7.18
N ASN A 179 4.40 -11.17 -6.30
CA ASN A 179 5.42 -10.16 -6.59
C ASN A 179 6.82 -10.77 -6.69
N LYS A 180 7.21 -11.68 -5.79
CA LYS A 180 8.47 -12.43 -5.87
C LYS A 180 8.61 -13.24 -7.16
N GLN A 181 7.49 -13.70 -7.73
CA GLN A 181 7.42 -14.38 -9.02
C GLN A 181 7.49 -13.44 -10.23
N GLY A 182 7.61 -12.13 -10.00
CA GLY A 182 7.81 -11.11 -11.03
C GLY A 182 6.59 -10.28 -11.39
N THR A 183 5.42 -10.50 -10.77
CA THR A 183 4.25 -9.64 -10.95
C THR A 183 4.48 -8.28 -10.29
N SER A 184 4.29 -7.19 -11.02
CA SER A 184 4.27 -5.85 -10.44
C SER A 184 2.90 -5.56 -9.84
N VAL A 185 2.84 -4.86 -8.70
CA VAL A 185 1.59 -4.65 -7.98
C VAL A 185 1.35 -3.16 -7.76
N ILE A 186 0.17 -2.66 -8.09
CA ILE A 186 -0.34 -1.38 -7.60
C ILE A 186 -1.36 -1.67 -6.51
N PHE A 187 -1.13 -1.11 -5.36
CA PHE A 187 -1.92 -1.30 -4.17
C PHE A 187 -2.54 0.03 -3.75
N SER A 188 -3.85 0.19 -3.98
CA SER A 188 -4.59 1.40 -3.58
C SER A 188 -5.22 1.18 -2.22
N THR A 189 -4.92 2.05 -1.26
CA THR A 189 -5.50 1.98 0.08
C THR A 189 -5.44 3.32 0.81
N HIS A 190 -6.28 3.47 1.81
CA HIS A 190 -6.23 4.52 2.82
C HIS A 190 -5.62 4.02 4.15
N ARG A 191 -5.29 2.72 4.26
CA ARG A 191 -4.67 2.11 5.45
C ARG A 191 -3.14 2.20 5.35
N MET A 192 -2.57 3.20 6.00
CA MET A 192 -1.14 3.51 5.88
C MET A 192 -0.22 2.41 6.45
N GLU A 193 -0.68 1.65 7.45
CA GLU A 193 0.06 0.52 8.03
C GLU A 193 0.36 -0.57 6.99
N SER A 194 -0.64 -0.94 6.17
CA SER A 194 -0.46 -1.94 5.11
C SER A 194 0.54 -1.49 4.04
N VAL A 195 0.64 -0.17 3.82
CA VAL A 195 1.62 0.43 2.90
C VAL A 195 3.04 0.26 3.43
N GLU A 196 3.25 0.54 4.73
CA GLU A 196 4.56 0.39 5.37
C GLU A 196 5.07 -1.04 5.36
N GLU A 197 4.17 -2.00 5.44
CA GLU A 197 4.52 -3.41 5.48
C GLU A 197 4.81 -4.01 4.10
N MET A 198 4.18 -3.48 3.04
CA MET A 198 4.19 -4.16 1.74
C MET A 198 4.88 -3.35 0.63
N CYS A 199 4.82 -2.01 0.66
CA CYS A 199 5.19 -1.21 -0.50
C CYS A 199 6.67 -0.86 -0.55
N ASP A 200 7.26 -0.98 -1.74
CA ASP A 200 8.61 -0.50 -2.06
C ASP A 200 8.60 0.97 -2.46
N HIS A 201 7.56 1.36 -3.20
CA HIS A 201 7.36 2.70 -3.76
C HIS A 201 5.97 3.20 -3.44
N ILE A 202 5.82 4.52 -3.39
CA ILE A 202 4.52 5.15 -3.14
C ILE A 202 4.31 6.36 -4.06
N ALA A 203 3.04 6.64 -4.36
CA ALA A 203 2.59 7.94 -4.80
C ALA A 203 1.40 8.41 -3.96
N LEU A 204 1.43 9.66 -3.56
CA LEU A 204 0.35 10.31 -2.82
C LEU A 204 -0.42 11.24 -3.76
N ILE A 205 -1.72 10.98 -3.92
CA ILE A 205 -2.64 11.84 -4.65
C ILE A 205 -3.57 12.55 -3.66
N HIS A 206 -3.68 13.87 -3.80
CA HIS A 206 -4.59 14.69 -3.02
C HIS A 206 -5.20 15.79 -3.88
N LYS A 207 -6.52 16.00 -3.78
CA LYS A 207 -7.24 17.01 -4.57
C LYS A 207 -6.83 16.98 -6.05
N SER A 208 -6.88 15.77 -6.65
CA SER A 208 -6.58 15.52 -8.07
C SER A 208 -5.13 15.70 -8.51
N ASN A 209 -4.21 16.04 -7.59
CA ASN A 209 -2.81 16.29 -7.87
C ASN A 209 -1.93 15.22 -7.20
N LYS A 210 -0.84 14.83 -7.86
CA LYS A 210 0.21 14.02 -7.24
C LYS A 210 1.10 14.94 -6.41
N LEU A 211 1.19 14.69 -5.10
CA LEU A 211 2.01 15.48 -4.18
C LEU A 211 3.39 14.86 -3.94
N ILE A 212 3.44 13.54 -3.75
CA ILE A 212 4.68 12.81 -3.45
C ILE A 212 4.76 11.60 -4.38
N GLU A 213 5.96 11.22 -4.77
CA GLU A 213 6.26 9.96 -5.42
C GLU A 213 7.71 9.56 -5.14
N GLY A 214 7.96 8.29 -4.94
CA GLY A 214 9.30 7.76 -4.81
C GLY A 214 9.38 6.43 -4.06
N LYS A 215 10.61 5.97 -3.85
CA LYS A 215 10.88 4.81 -3.01
C LYS A 215 10.49 5.15 -1.56
N LEU A 216 9.74 4.27 -0.91
CA LEU A 216 9.20 4.52 0.44
C LEU A 216 10.30 4.93 1.45
N THR A 217 11.44 4.25 1.41
CA THR A 217 12.58 4.56 2.28
C THR A 217 13.14 5.96 2.03
N ASP A 218 13.16 6.42 0.78
CA ASP A 218 13.72 7.73 0.44
C ASP A 218 12.74 8.84 0.76
N VAL A 219 11.44 8.60 0.57
CA VAL A 219 10.39 9.50 1.04
C VAL A 219 10.47 9.65 2.56
N LYS A 220 10.55 8.56 3.34
CA LYS A 220 10.70 8.64 4.80
C LYS A 220 11.95 9.42 5.23
N LYS A 221 13.07 9.26 4.53
CA LYS A 221 14.30 10.04 4.80
C LYS A 221 14.13 11.55 4.59
N GLN A 222 13.37 11.97 3.56
CA GLN A 222 13.10 13.40 3.31
C GLN A 222 12.30 14.06 4.45
N PHE A 223 11.45 13.29 5.14
CA PHE A 223 10.63 13.76 6.25
C PHE A 223 11.24 13.48 7.63
N ARG A 224 12.48 12.98 7.68
CA ARG A 224 13.19 12.68 8.92
C ARG A 224 13.35 13.94 9.78
N THR A 225 12.99 13.84 11.05
CA THR A 225 13.03 14.97 12.01
C THR A 225 14.29 14.97 12.87
N ASN A 226 15.15 13.96 12.77
CA ASN A 226 16.32 13.74 13.64
C ASN A 226 15.94 13.71 15.13
N SER A 227 14.76 13.17 15.43
CA SER A 227 14.23 13.02 16.80
C SER A 227 14.36 11.57 17.27
N TYR A 228 14.55 11.39 18.58
CA TYR A 228 14.68 10.09 19.24
C TYR A 228 13.68 9.96 20.37
N GLU A 229 13.03 8.80 20.46
CA GLU A 229 12.26 8.40 21.63
C GLU A 229 13.21 7.74 22.62
N VAL A 230 13.22 8.27 23.85
CA VAL A 230 14.14 7.86 24.91
C VAL A 230 13.35 7.52 26.17
N GLY A 231 13.60 6.33 26.71
CA GLY A 231 13.18 5.90 28.04
C GLY A 231 14.41 5.81 28.95
N ILE A 232 14.34 6.43 30.13
CA ILE A 232 15.45 6.42 31.07
C ILE A 232 14.96 6.36 32.53
N LEU A 233 15.58 5.47 33.29
CA LEU A 233 15.47 5.44 34.77
C LEU A 233 16.62 6.24 35.37
N SER A 234 16.29 7.27 36.13
CA SER A 234 17.28 8.18 36.77
C SER A 234 16.84 8.57 38.18
N ASP A 235 17.78 8.52 39.12
CA ASP A 235 17.54 8.98 40.51
C ASP A 235 17.47 10.49 40.61
N ASN A 236 17.96 11.22 39.58
CA ASN A 236 17.96 12.71 39.54
C ASN A 236 17.38 13.21 38.21
N ILE A 237 16.04 13.17 38.10
CA ILE A 237 15.31 13.61 36.91
C ILE A 237 15.55 15.10 36.62
N GLU A 238 15.57 15.96 37.62
CA GLU A 238 15.76 17.40 37.44
C GLU A 238 17.14 17.73 36.85
N GLY A 239 18.19 17.10 37.36
CA GLY A 239 19.55 17.26 36.84
C GLY A 239 19.69 16.71 35.41
N LEU A 240 19.05 15.57 35.10
CA LEU A 240 19.01 15.01 33.77
C LEU A 240 18.33 15.96 32.78
N MET A 241 17.13 16.46 33.13
CA MET A 241 16.36 17.38 32.29
C MET A 241 17.12 18.69 32.03
N TYR A 242 17.82 19.21 33.06
CA TYR A 242 18.65 20.38 32.92
C TYR A 242 19.78 20.16 31.91
N ASP A 243 20.56 19.09 32.05
CA ASP A 243 21.69 18.78 31.16
C ASP A 243 21.23 18.55 29.71
N LEU A 244 20.14 17.82 29.54
CA LEU A 244 19.57 17.56 28.20
C LEU A 244 19.07 18.85 27.53
N SER A 245 18.40 19.72 28.29
CA SER A 245 17.84 20.97 27.76
C SER A 245 18.91 21.98 27.30
N GLN A 246 20.14 21.85 27.78
CA GLN A 246 21.26 22.71 27.34
C GLN A 246 21.71 22.39 25.91
N LYS A 247 21.48 21.18 25.45
CA LYS A 247 22.03 20.67 24.18
C LYS A 247 20.96 20.25 23.16
N PHE A 248 19.77 19.87 23.62
CA PHE A 248 18.73 19.27 22.84
C PHE A 248 17.38 19.93 23.06
N THR A 249 16.49 19.81 22.06
CA THR A 249 15.08 20.18 22.24
C THR A 249 14.33 18.99 22.79
N LEU A 250 13.65 19.16 23.93
CA LEU A 250 12.95 18.10 24.63
C LEU A 250 11.44 18.28 24.51
N THR A 251 10.73 17.17 24.28
CA THR A 251 9.28 17.10 24.36
C THR A 251 8.91 15.86 25.16
N GLN A 252 7.96 15.99 26.09
CA GLN A 252 7.40 14.81 26.74
C GLN A 252 6.64 13.99 25.74
N THR A 253 6.83 12.67 25.80
CA THR A 253 6.12 11.71 24.93
C THR A 253 5.57 10.56 25.76
N ASP A 254 4.70 9.77 25.17
CA ASP A 254 4.20 8.54 25.76
C ASP A 254 4.33 7.40 24.76
N PHE A 255 5.06 6.36 25.13
CA PHE A 255 5.16 5.12 24.37
C PHE A 255 4.96 3.92 25.31
N LYS A 256 4.57 2.78 24.73
CA LYS A 256 4.35 1.56 25.51
C LYS A 256 5.66 1.04 26.07
N SER A 257 5.70 0.90 27.40
CA SER A 257 6.82 0.30 28.12
C SER A 257 6.32 -0.43 29.36
N LEU A 258 7.19 -1.26 29.97
CA LEU A 258 6.88 -2.03 31.17
C LEU A 258 7.33 -1.34 32.48
N ASN A 259 8.09 -0.26 32.36
CA ASN A 259 8.70 0.42 33.51
C ASN A 259 8.14 1.83 33.68
N ASP A 260 8.25 2.38 34.89
CA ASP A 260 7.94 3.78 35.21
C ASP A 260 9.16 4.69 34.91
N GLU A 261 9.63 4.64 33.66
CA GLU A 261 10.72 5.47 33.19
C GLU A 261 10.26 6.87 32.73
N LEU A 262 11.19 7.82 32.79
CA LEU A 262 11.01 9.12 32.12
C LEU A 262 11.02 8.90 30.61
N LYS A 263 9.96 9.34 29.92
CA LYS A 263 9.78 9.20 28.46
C LYS A 263 9.89 10.56 27.80
N LEU A 264 10.86 10.67 26.92
CA LEU A 264 11.18 11.91 26.22
C LEU A 264 11.27 11.68 24.71
N GLU A 265 10.79 12.62 23.93
CA GLU A 265 11.18 12.80 22.53
C GLU A 265 12.25 13.89 22.49
N ILE A 266 13.42 13.57 21.97
CA ILE A 266 14.59 14.43 21.95
C ILE A 266 14.99 14.71 20.52
N ASN A 267 14.90 15.99 20.09
CA ASN A 267 15.40 16.42 18.80
C ASN A 267 16.87 16.78 18.92
N LEU A 268 17.71 16.14 18.11
CA LEU A 268 19.16 16.29 18.18
C LEU A 268 19.68 17.60 17.58
N GLY A 269 18.89 18.28 16.74
CA GLY A 269 19.40 19.40 15.95
C GLY A 269 20.61 18.95 15.10
N ASN A 270 21.79 19.51 15.39
CA ASN A 270 23.03 19.17 14.71
C ASN A 270 23.89 18.12 15.47
N ALA A 271 23.44 17.67 16.64
CA ALA A 271 24.18 16.68 17.43
C ALA A 271 24.03 15.28 16.86
N THR A 272 24.90 14.38 17.29
CA THR A 272 24.88 12.97 16.90
C THR A 272 24.11 12.10 17.90
N PRO A 273 23.55 10.95 17.48
CA PRO A 273 22.94 10.00 18.41
C PRO A 273 23.90 9.55 19.53
N ASN A 274 25.19 9.43 19.22
CA ASN A 274 26.21 9.04 20.22
C ASN A 274 26.40 10.11 21.30
N GLU A 275 26.32 11.40 20.96
CA GLU A 275 26.40 12.48 21.95
C GLU A 275 25.21 12.45 22.90
N LEU A 276 24.01 12.23 22.40
CA LEU A 276 22.82 12.03 23.22
C LEU A 276 22.99 10.79 24.11
N LEU A 277 23.33 9.63 23.54
CA LEU A 277 23.47 8.39 24.29
C LEU A 277 24.51 8.50 25.40
N ASN A 278 25.66 9.14 25.13
CA ASN A 278 26.69 9.39 26.17
C ASN A 278 26.16 10.26 27.31
N THR A 279 25.34 11.28 27.00
CA THR A 279 24.74 12.12 28.07
C THR A 279 23.76 11.31 28.92
N LEU A 280 22.97 10.43 28.30
CA LEU A 280 21.99 9.58 29.00
C LEU A 280 22.66 8.54 29.91
N ILE A 281 23.68 7.83 29.43
CA ILE A 281 24.37 6.76 30.17
C ILE A 281 25.03 7.30 31.44
N LEU A 282 25.52 8.53 31.44
CA LEU A 282 26.11 9.18 32.60
C LEU A 282 25.08 9.56 33.69
N ARG A 283 23.78 9.60 33.36
CA ARG A 283 22.73 10.12 34.22
C ARG A 283 21.67 9.08 34.64
N GLY A 284 21.72 7.87 34.07
CA GLY A 284 20.77 6.82 34.42
C GLY A 284 20.87 5.58 33.54
N GLN A 285 19.93 4.65 33.73
CA GLN A 285 19.81 3.45 32.93
C GLN A 285 18.88 3.73 31.75
N VAL A 286 19.41 3.67 30.54
CA VAL A 286 18.63 3.79 29.30
C VAL A 286 17.85 2.50 29.08
N THR A 287 16.54 2.59 29.04
CA THR A 287 15.61 1.45 28.83
C THR A 287 15.06 1.43 27.41
N HIS A 288 15.00 2.60 26.75
CA HIS A 288 14.55 2.73 25.38
C HIS A 288 15.37 3.81 24.66
N PHE A 289 15.78 3.52 23.42
CA PHE A 289 16.49 4.47 22.55
C PHE A 289 16.21 4.13 21.11
N MET A 290 15.32 4.87 20.48
CA MET A 290 14.89 4.60 19.13
C MET A 290 14.74 5.88 18.32
N GLU A 291 15.25 5.90 17.09
CA GLU A 291 15.00 7.01 16.18
C GLU A 291 13.52 7.06 15.80
N LYS A 292 12.91 8.23 15.91
CA LYS A 292 11.54 8.47 15.46
C LYS A 292 11.50 8.64 13.94
N ILE A 293 11.32 7.53 13.24
CA ILE A 293 11.12 7.53 11.79
C ILE A 293 9.66 7.89 11.52
N PRO A 294 9.37 8.92 10.69
CA PRO A 294 8.00 9.29 10.40
C PRO A 294 7.26 8.14 9.72
N SER A 295 6.05 7.87 10.18
CA SER A 295 5.15 6.92 9.53
C SER A 295 4.63 7.50 8.20
N VAL A 296 4.11 6.63 7.33
CA VAL A 296 3.43 7.08 6.09
C VAL A 296 2.25 7.98 6.42
N ASN A 297 1.56 7.72 7.56
CA ASN A 297 0.46 8.55 8.03
C ASN A 297 0.93 9.95 8.44
N ASP A 298 2.06 10.08 9.14
CA ASP A 298 2.64 11.37 9.53
C ASP A 298 3.03 12.19 8.30
N ILE A 299 3.67 11.53 7.32
CA ILE A 299 4.04 12.14 6.03
C ILE A 299 2.79 12.62 5.29
N PHE A 300 1.74 11.78 5.26
CA PHE A 300 0.46 12.14 4.64
C PHE A 300 -0.12 13.39 5.30
N ILE A 301 -0.32 13.38 6.62
CA ILE A 301 -0.90 14.51 7.37
C ILE A 301 -0.09 15.78 7.09
N LYS A 302 1.23 15.73 7.24
CA LYS A 302 2.11 16.88 7.01
C LYS A 302 1.96 17.45 5.61
N THR A 303 1.98 16.58 4.59
CA THR A 303 1.91 17.01 3.17
C THR A 303 0.56 17.60 2.77
N VAL A 304 -0.54 17.23 3.45
CA VAL A 304 -1.91 17.70 3.11
C VAL A 304 -2.29 18.96 3.89
N THR A 305 -1.59 19.25 5.01
CA THR A 305 -1.85 20.40 5.88
C THR A 305 -0.94 21.59 5.58
N GLU A 306 0.22 21.38 4.97
CA GLU A 306 1.09 22.42 4.40
C GLU A 306 0.60 22.84 3.00
#